data_03386dd38a4ac9fb908541a3b11d8409
#
_entry.id   03386dd38a4ac9fb908541a3b11d8409
#
_cell.length_a   1.000
_cell.length_b   1.000
_cell.length_c   1.000
_cell.angle_alpha   90.00
_cell.angle_beta   90.00
_cell.angle_gamma   90.00
#
_symmetry.space_group_name_H-M   'P 1'
#
loop_
_entity.id
_entity.type
_entity.pdbx_description
1 polymer ?
#
loop_
_entity_poly.entity_id
_entity_poly.type
_entity_poly.pdbx_seq_one_letter_code
_entity_poly.pdbx_strand_id
1 'polypeptide(L)'
;MARKLLADSAILAVGMMAGNALSYGFSFALSHRLGAADYGQIGVLLALFLIASIPATALQAVTARRIATATADDGGRPGERVHAVAGPLLRWSVLVGAGEAAALLALAPAISAALPAISTAEVAWTAVSLLPFSVISGYFGLSQGSSRFRDFALLFILTYGVKLVAALAVSATVASPTLVMAAVALSWFPACALCHHLLRDMVTVRTLIRGDGFPLELRRASWGMGVALLLSLLDTLLSAHYYRGPTLGSYQAGALFTRAGYFGPQFVGILVYPRLAVPETRMAALRVGVAASLAIGAFVTIVSAAAAEPLVDFAFGADYTAGADFSLDSTAWIFAFAGAMQSLVQLAQLDAVARGSATVGWLVLCGTGVELLTIATVAHHDPVQLVTVAAVVATVTAAGGLAMAARAKHEVGIKLRNAEYLPATP
;
A
#
# COMPACT_ATOMS: atom_id res chain seq x y z
N MET A 1 21.24 23.79 4.60
CA MET A 1 20.54 22.84 3.74
C MET A 1 20.21 21.53 4.45
N ALA A 2 21.13 20.81 5.04
CA ALA A 2 20.90 19.53 5.75
C ALA A 2 19.88 19.60 6.90
N ARG A 3 19.89 20.66 7.72
CA ARG A 3 18.96 20.86 8.86
C ARG A 3 17.51 21.04 8.42
N LYS A 4 17.27 21.69 7.27
CA LYS A 4 15.93 21.84 6.68
C LYS A 4 15.43 20.50 6.12
N LEU A 5 16.27 19.76 5.41
CA LEU A 5 15.94 18.42 4.90
C LEU A 5 15.57 17.44 6.02
N LEU A 6 16.32 17.47 7.14
CA LEU A 6 15.99 16.66 8.32
C LEU A 6 14.66 17.04 8.95
N ALA A 7 14.36 18.33 9.08
CA ALA A 7 13.09 18.81 9.62
C ALA A 7 11.90 18.42 8.71
N ASP A 8 12.05 18.57 7.40
CA ASP A 8 11.04 18.23 6.42
C ASP A 8 10.77 16.71 6.38
N SER A 9 11.84 15.89 6.47
CA SER A 9 11.70 14.43 6.56
C SER A 9 11.06 13.99 7.88
N ALA A 10 11.34 14.68 8.98
CA ALA A 10 10.71 14.39 10.26
C ALA A 10 9.19 14.72 10.24
N ILE A 11 8.81 15.84 9.65
CA ILE A 11 7.39 16.23 9.49
C ILE A 11 6.65 15.17 8.67
N LEU A 12 7.24 14.74 7.55
CA LEU A 12 6.66 13.70 6.70
C LEU A 12 6.49 12.39 7.48
N ALA A 13 7.54 11.95 8.18
CA ALA A 13 7.52 10.71 8.96
C ALA A 13 6.45 10.76 10.07
N VAL A 14 6.38 11.85 10.83
CA VAL A 14 5.37 12.04 11.90
C VAL A 14 3.96 12.05 11.30
N GLY A 15 3.73 12.74 10.18
CA GLY A 15 2.44 12.76 9.50
C GLY A 15 2.00 11.37 9.04
N MET A 16 2.91 10.60 8.42
CA MET A 16 2.64 9.22 7.98
C MET A 16 2.39 8.30 9.19
N MET A 17 3.17 8.41 10.25
CA MET A 17 2.95 7.61 11.48
C MET A 17 1.61 7.92 12.12
N ALA A 18 1.22 9.20 12.22
CA ALA A 18 -0.08 9.59 12.76
C ALA A 18 -1.25 9.07 11.89
N GLY A 19 -1.16 9.18 10.56
CA GLY A 19 -2.18 8.63 9.66
C GLY A 19 -2.26 7.11 9.72
N ASN A 20 -1.12 6.41 9.81
CA ASN A 20 -1.11 4.97 10.03
C ASN A 20 -1.72 4.60 11.39
N ALA A 21 -1.41 5.33 12.47
CA ALA A 21 -2.04 5.13 13.78
C ALA A 21 -3.56 5.29 13.69
N LEU A 22 -4.08 6.30 12.97
CA LEU A 22 -5.51 6.46 12.72
C LEU A 22 -6.10 5.28 11.93
N SER A 23 -5.35 4.73 10.97
CA SER A 23 -5.77 3.55 10.20
C SER A 23 -5.83 2.28 11.04
N TYR A 24 -4.87 2.08 11.96
CA TYR A 24 -4.93 0.97 12.93
C TYR A 24 -6.04 1.20 13.95
N GLY A 25 -6.19 2.43 14.48
CA GLY A 25 -7.28 2.81 15.37
C GLY A 25 -8.66 2.59 14.75
N PHE A 26 -8.80 2.82 13.45
CA PHE A 26 -10.01 2.46 12.70
C PHE A 26 -10.29 0.95 12.78
N SER A 27 -9.30 0.10 12.55
CA SER A 27 -9.46 -1.36 12.60
C SER A 27 -9.78 -1.83 14.01
N PHE A 28 -9.07 -1.33 15.03
CA PHE A 28 -9.33 -1.68 16.44
C PHE A 28 -10.73 -1.26 16.90
N ALA A 29 -11.11 -0.04 16.57
CA ALA A 29 -12.43 0.47 16.97
C ALA A 29 -13.57 -0.30 16.31
N LEU A 30 -13.42 -0.70 15.04
CA LEU A 30 -14.44 -1.48 14.34
C LEU A 30 -14.49 -2.93 14.82
N SER A 31 -13.36 -3.56 15.14
CA SER A 31 -13.36 -4.94 15.67
C SER A 31 -14.15 -5.05 16.97
N HIS A 32 -14.00 -4.07 17.89
CA HIS A 32 -14.76 -4.04 19.15
C HIS A 32 -16.25 -3.73 18.97
N ARG A 33 -16.64 -3.01 17.91
CA ARG A 33 -18.01 -2.57 17.69
C ARG A 33 -18.86 -3.54 16.87
N LEU A 34 -18.23 -4.18 15.89
CA LEU A 34 -18.92 -5.07 14.95
C LEU A 34 -18.84 -6.55 15.38
N GLY A 35 -17.88 -6.90 16.24
CA GLY A 35 -17.55 -8.29 16.55
C GLY A 35 -16.78 -8.96 15.42
N ALA A 36 -16.27 -10.17 15.66
CA ALA A 36 -15.33 -10.84 14.76
C ALA A 36 -15.92 -11.12 13.36
N ALA A 37 -17.15 -11.59 13.26
CA ALA A 37 -17.75 -11.97 11.99
C ALA A 37 -17.89 -10.80 11.00
N ASP A 38 -18.42 -9.68 11.45
CA ASP A 38 -18.66 -8.50 10.63
C ASP A 38 -17.36 -7.73 10.37
N TYR A 39 -16.44 -7.71 11.35
CA TYR A 39 -15.10 -7.17 11.15
C TYR A 39 -14.33 -7.94 10.07
N GLY A 40 -14.51 -9.26 10.00
CA GLY A 40 -13.93 -10.10 8.96
C GLY A 40 -14.29 -9.61 7.56
N GLN A 41 -15.56 -9.27 7.32
CA GLN A 41 -16.01 -8.72 6.04
C GLN A 41 -15.33 -7.37 5.73
N ILE A 42 -15.26 -6.46 6.71
CA ILE A 42 -14.56 -5.18 6.53
C ILE A 42 -13.08 -5.39 6.20
N GLY A 43 -12.40 -6.32 6.86
CA GLY A 43 -11.00 -6.65 6.58
C GLY A 43 -10.75 -7.08 5.13
N VAL A 44 -11.62 -7.95 4.61
CA VAL A 44 -11.59 -8.38 3.19
C VAL A 44 -11.82 -7.21 2.24
N LEU A 45 -12.82 -6.36 2.52
CA LEU A 45 -13.12 -5.19 1.67
C LEU A 45 -11.97 -4.18 1.68
N LEU A 46 -11.28 -4.00 2.81
CA LEU A 46 -10.07 -3.18 2.88
C LEU A 46 -8.90 -3.79 2.07
N ALA A 47 -8.73 -5.12 2.08
CA ALA A 47 -7.74 -5.78 1.25
C ALA A 47 -8.06 -5.63 -0.25
N LEU A 48 -9.33 -5.82 -0.61
CA LEU A 48 -9.81 -5.61 -1.97
C LEU A 48 -9.59 -4.15 -2.43
N PHE A 49 -9.91 -3.17 -1.56
CA PHE A 49 -9.64 -1.76 -1.80
C PHE A 49 -8.17 -1.48 -2.06
N LEU A 50 -7.26 -2.03 -1.25
CA LEU A 50 -5.81 -1.84 -1.42
C LEU A 50 -5.32 -2.38 -2.76
N ILE A 51 -5.78 -3.57 -3.18
CA ILE A 51 -5.42 -4.15 -4.49
C ILE A 51 -6.03 -3.32 -5.62
N ALA A 52 -7.29 -2.96 -5.54
CA ALA A 52 -7.96 -2.17 -6.57
C ALA A 52 -7.37 -0.76 -6.72
N SER A 53 -6.81 -0.19 -5.65
CA SER A 53 -6.18 1.14 -5.62
C SER A 53 -4.69 1.16 -6.03
N ILE A 54 -4.13 0.05 -6.54
CA ILE A 54 -2.75 -0.01 -7.03
C ILE A 54 -2.46 1.09 -8.07
N PRO A 55 -3.29 1.30 -9.11
CA PRO A 55 -3.06 2.38 -10.06
C PRO A 55 -3.09 3.77 -9.43
N ALA A 56 -3.95 4.01 -8.43
CA ALA A 56 -4.00 5.28 -7.69
C ALA A 56 -2.71 5.55 -6.90
N THR A 57 -2.15 4.53 -6.24
CA THR A 57 -0.88 4.66 -5.52
C THR A 57 0.31 4.86 -6.46
N ALA A 58 0.31 4.18 -7.59
CA ALA A 58 1.29 4.37 -8.66
C ALA A 58 1.19 5.79 -9.26
N LEU A 59 -0.03 6.29 -9.44
CA LEU A 59 -0.30 7.66 -9.89
C LEU A 59 0.27 8.70 -8.91
N GLN A 60 0.15 8.48 -7.60
CA GLN A 60 0.81 9.35 -6.60
C GLN A 60 2.32 9.44 -6.85
N ALA A 61 3.00 8.30 -7.03
CA ALA A 61 4.45 8.26 -7.24
C ALA A 61 4.85 8.96 -8.56
N VAL A 62 4.12 8.71 -9.65
CA VAL A 62 4.37 9.35 -10.95
C VAL A 62 4.13 10.86 -10.87
N THR A 63 3.05 11.28 -10.21
CA THR A 63 2.73 12.69 -9.97
C THR A 63 3.83 13.36 -9.17
N ALA A 64 4.25 12.76 -8.04
CA ALA A 64 5.33 13.31 -7.21
C ALA A 64 6.62 13.52 -8.01
N ARG A 65 7.00 12.55 -8.86
CA ARG A 65 8.19 12.65 -9.69
C ARG A 65 8.08 13.77 -10.72
N ARG A 66 6.97 13.86 -11.46
CA ARG A 66 6.77 14.89 -12.50
C ARG A 66 6.73 16.30 -11.90
N ILE A 67 6.07 16.45 -10.76
CA ILE A 67 6.03 17.74 -10.04
C ILE A 67 7.40 18.10 -9.48
N ALA A 68 8.17 17.13 -8.94
CA ALA A 68 9.52 17.40 -8.48
C ALA A 68 10.44 17.88 -9.61
N THR A 69 10.34 17.29 -10.80
CA THR A 69 11.08 17.74 -12.00
C THR A 69 10.67 19.15 -12.40
N ALA A 70 9.37 19.44 -12.50
CA ALA A 70 8.87 20.77 -12.84
C ALA A 70 9.26 21.83 -11.80
N THR A 71 9.27 21.48 -10.50
CA THR A 71 9.71 22.36 -9.42
C THR A 71 11.21 22.68 -9.52
N ALA A 72 12.02 21.70 -9.89
CA ALA A 72 13.46 21.90 -10.10
C ALA A 72 13.70 22.87 -11.28
N ASP A 73 12.97 22.69 -12.37
CA ASP A 73 13.05 23.56 -13.57
C ASP A 73 12.56 25.00 -13.30
N ASP A 74 11.67 25.19 -12.31
CA ASP A 74 11.17 26.51 -11.85
C ASP A 74 12.08 27.14 -10.76
N GLY A 75 13.31 26.66 -10.60
CA GLY A 75 14.28 27.20 -9.63
C GLY A 75 14.03 26.77 -8.18
N GLY A 76 13.35 25.63 -7.98
CA GLY A 76 13.13 25.02 -6.66
C GLY A 76 11.90 25.55 -5.92
N ARG A 77 11.02 26.28 -6.60
CA ARG A 77 9.71 26.72 -6.08
C ARG A 77 8.62 26.40 -7.09
N PRO A 78 7.37 26.10 -6.63
CA PRO A 78 6.26 25.96 -7.55
C PRO A 78 6.02 27.23 -8.37
N GLY A 79 6.17 27.12 -9.69
CA GLY A 79 6.03 28.20 -10.66
C GLY A 79 5.13 27.80 -11.82
N GLU A 80 5.27 28.45 -12.98
CA GLU A 80 4.42 28.24 -14.15
C GLU A 80 4.44 26.79 -14.66
N ARG A 81 5.59 26.11 -14.62
CA ARG A 81 5.72 24.72 -15.07
C ARG A 81 4.97 23.77 -14.15
N VAL A 82 5.04 23.96 -12.84
CA VAL A 82 4.27 23.17 -11.87
C VAL A 82 2.77 23.34 -12.15
N HIS A 83 2.28 24.57 -12.32
CA HIS A 83 0.88 24.83 -12.66
C HIS A 83 0.45 24.21 -13.98
N ALA A 84 1.31 24.23 -15.00
CA ALA A 84 1.04 23.62 -16.30
C ALA A 84 0.92 22.07 -16.22
N VAL A 85 1.63 21.42 -15.30
CA VAL A 85 1.66 19.95 -15.13
C VAL A 85 0.59 19.47 -14.15
N ALA A 86 0.31 20.22 -13.08
CA ALA A 86 -0.59 19.81 -12.00
C ALA A 86 -2.04 19.57 -12.48
N GLY A 87 -2.60 20.45 -13.31
CA GLY A 87 -3.96 20.32 -13.84
C GLY A 87 -4.17 19.02 -14.63
N PRO A 88 -3.35 18.72 -15.66
CA PRO A 88 -3.41 17.45 -16.38
C PRO A 88 -3.27 16.21 -15.47
N LEU A 89 -2.37 16.24 -14.49
CA LEU A 89 -2.18 15.11 -13.57
C LEU A 89 -3.42 14.83 -12.72
N LEU A 90 -4.09 15.88 -12.23
CA LEU A 90 -5.35 15.71 -11.50
C LEU A 90 -6.50 15.21 -12.39
N ARG A 91 -6.55 15.57 -13.66
CA ARG A 91 -7.51 14.97 -14.60
C ARG A 91 -7.22 13.48 -14.81
N TRP A 92 -5.95 13.08 -14.91
CA TRP A 92 -5.57 11.68 -14.93
C TRP A 92 -5.99 10.96 -13.65
N SER A 93 -5.92 11.61 -12.48
CA SER A 93 -6.39 11.03 -11.22
C SER A 93 -7.90 10.72 -11.27
N VAL A 94 -8.70 11.60 -11.85
CA VAL A 94 -10.14 11.36 -12.04
C VAL A 94 -10.38 10.20 -13.02
N LEU A 95 -9.67 10.17 -14.15
CA LEU A 95 -9.83 9.11 -15.16
C LEU A 95 -9.40 7.74 -14.62
N VAL A 96 -8.29 7.67 -13.90
CA VAL A 96 -7.81 6.44 -13.25
C VAL A 96 -8.82 5.97 -12.23
N GLY A 97 -9.25 6.84 -11.32
CA GLY A 97 -10.22 6.48 -10.28
C GLY A 97 -11.58 6.08 -10.86
N ALA A 98 -12.05 6.74 -11.93
CA ALA A 98 -13.26 6.34 -12.63
C ALA A 98 -13.10 4.96 -13.29
N GLY A 99 -11.95 4.70 -13.90
CA GLY A 99 -11.63 3.41 -14.50
C GLY A 99 -11.55 2.27 -13.46
N GLU A 100 -10.86 2.51 -12.32
CA GLU A 100 -10.79 1.58 -11.19
C GLU A 100 -12.19 1.28 -10.63
N ALA A 101 -12.98 2.33 -10.38
CA ALA A 101 -14.33 2.19 -9.87
C ALA A 101 -15.24 1.43 -10.83
N ALA A 102 -15.22 1.77 -12.12
CA ALA A 102 -16.02 1.09 -13.15
C ALA A 102 -15.63 -0.38 -13.30
N ALA A 103 -14.33 -0.68 -13.30
CA ALA A 103 -13.83 -2.06 -13.37
C ALA A 103 -14.28 -2.89 -12.15
N LEU A 104 -14.13 -2.34 -10.93
CA LEU A 104 -14.53 -3.04 -9.72
C LEU A 104 -16.04 -3.21 -9.63
N LEU A 105 -16.85 -2.21 -10.04
CA LEU A 105 -18.30 -2.31 -10.13
C LEU A 105 -18.74 -3.39 -11.12
N ALA A 106 -18.11 -3.45 -12.30
CA ALA A 106 -18.42 -4.47 -13.30
C ALA A 106 -18.07 -5.89 -12.81
N LEU A 107 -17.02 -6.02 -12.01
CA LEU A 107 -16.58 -7.29 -11.42
C LEU A 107 -17.29 -7.63 -10.12
N ALA A 108 -18.06 -6.72 -9.52
CA ALA A 108 -18.65 -6.91 -8.19
C ALA A 108 -19.49 -8.18 -8.05
N PRO A 109 -20.36 -8.58 -9.01
CA PRO A 109 -21.10 -9.84 -8.92
C PRO A 109 -20.17 -11.08 -8.95
N ALA A 110 -19.14 -11.05 -9.78
CA ALA A 110 -18.18 -12.16 -9.88
C ALA A 110 -17.31 -12.26 -8.61
N ILE A 111 -16.89 -11.12 -8.05
CA ILE A 111 -16.12 -11.08 -6.80
C ILE A 111 -16.94 -11.58 -5.62
N SER A 112 -18.20 -11.15 -5.46
CA SER A 112 -19.07 -11.66 -4.38
C SER A 112 -19.43 -13.13 -4.56
N ALA A 113 -19.50 -13.65 -5.78
CA ALA A 113 -19.64 -15.09 -6.03
C ALA A 113 -18.38 -15.87 -5.66
N ALA A 114 -17.18 -15.32 -5.94
CA ALA A 114 -15.91 -15.92 -5.59
C ALA A 114 -15.57 -15.78 -4.09
N LEU A 115 -16.01 -14.70 -3.45
CA LEU A 115 -15.81 -14.38 -2.04
C LEU A 115 -17.15 -14.27 -1.31
N PRO A 116 -17.85 -15.40 -1.03
CA PRO A 116 -19.20 -15.36 -0.50
C PRO A 116 -19.33 -14.78 0.93
N ALA A 117 -18.22 -14.38 1.55
CA ALA A 117 -18.20 -13.64 2.81
C ALA A 117 -18.65 -12.18 2.65
N ILE A 118 -18.59 -11.61 1.44
CA ILE A 118 -18.92 -10.22 1.14
C ILE A 118 -20.00 -10.12 0.08
N SER A 119 -20.90 -9.14 0.24
CA SER A 119 -22.00 -8.89 -0.69
C SER A 119 -21.58 -8.03 -1.89
N THR A 120 -22.33 -8.12 -2.98
CA THR A 120 -22.17 -7.24 -4.16
C THR A 120 -22.31 -5.76 -3.79
N ALA A 121 -23.18 -5.42 -2.84
CA ALA A 121 -23.36 -4.04 -2.36
C ALA A 121 -22.11 -3.51 -1.66
N GLU A 122 -21.44 -4.32 -0.86
CA GLU A 122 -20.20 -3.95 -0.16
C GLU A 122 -19.04 -3.76 -1.14
N VAL A 123 -18.93 -4.63 -2.15
CA VAL A 123 -17.97 -4.45 -3.25
C VAL A 123 -18.26 -3.17 -4.03
N ALA A 124 -19.55 -2.86 -4.27
CA ALA A 124 -19.95 -1.62 -4.95
C ALA A 124 -19.56 -0.37 -4.13
N TRP A 125 -19.77 -0.36 -2.81
CA TRP A 125 -19.30 0.75 -1.97
C TRP A 125 -17.78 0.86 -1.93
N THR A 126 -17.06 -0.26 -1.96
CA THR A 126 -15.61 -0.28 -2.11
C THR A 126 -15.19 0.37 -3.43
N ALA A 127 -15.88 0.07 -4.53
CA ALA A 127 -15.64 0.67 -5.83
C ALA A 127 -15.87 2.19 -5.85
N VAL A 128 -16.95 2.67 -5.20
CA VAL A 128 -17.24 4.10 -5.05
C VAL A 128 -16.09 4.84 -4.35
N SER A 129 -15.39 4.19 -3.42
CA SER A 129 -14.25 4.74 -2.70
C SER A 129 -13.05 5.06 -3.61
N LEU A 130 -12.86 4.33 -4.71
CA LEU A 130 -11.67 4.42 -5.57
C LEU A 130 -11.56 5.74 -6.30
N LEU A 131 -12.68 6.29 -6.77
CA LEU A 131 -12.66 7.58 -7.48
C LEU A 131 -12.11 8.72 -6.62
N PRO A 132 -12.67 9.06 -5.46
CA PRO A 132 -12.14 10.13 -4.63
C PRO A 132 -10.76 9.79 -4.07
N PHE A 133 -10.46 8.53 -3.76
CA PHE A 133 -9.13 8.12 -3.29
C PHE A 133 -8.05 8.34 -4.35
N SER A 134 -8.33 8.04 -5.63
CA SER A 134 -7.40 8.28 -6.72
C SER A 134 -7.11 9.77 -6.90
N VAL A 135 -8.10 10.64 -6.72
CA VAL A 135 -7.92 12.10 -6.74
C VAL A 135 -7.08 12.56 -5.54
N ILE A 136 -7.35 12.04 -4.34
CA ILE A 136 -6.55 12.31 -3.12
C ILE A 136 -5.09 11.86 -3.34
N SER A 137 -4.86 10.70 -3.97
CA SER A 137 -3.52 10.21 -4.33
C SER A 137 -2.79 11.18 -5.26
N GLY A 138 -3.50 11.80 -6.21
CA GLY A 138 -2.98 12.89 -7.03
C GLY A 138 -2.52 14.09 -6.21
N TYR A 139 -3.32 14.53 -5.23
CA TYR A 139 -2.96 15.61 -4.32
C TYR A 139 -1.79 15.24 -3.40
N PHE A 140 -1.71 14.01 -2.93
CA PHE A 140 -0.53 13.52 -2.19
C PHE A 140 0.73 13.60 -3.05
N GLY A 141 0.66 13.15 -4.31
CA GLY A 141 1.76 13.28 -5.26
C GLY A 141 2.15 14.74 -5.52
N LEU A 142 1.18 15.63 -5.66
CA LEU A 142 1.39 17.06 -5.86
C LEU A 142 2.12 17.71 -4.67
N SER A 143 1.65 17.49 -3.45
CA SER A 143 2.27 18.01 -2.24
C SER A 143 3.67 17.43 -1.98
N GLN A 144 3.85 16.14 -2.23
CA GLN A 144 5.13 15.44 -2.09
C GLN A 144 6.16 15.94 -3.10
N GLY A 145 5.78 16.04 -4.38
CA GLY A 145 6.68 16.49 -5.46
C GLY A 145 7.09 17.95 -5.35
N SER A 146 6.22 18.81 -4.81
CA SER A 146 6.52 20.23 -4.55
C SER A 146 7.22 20.48 -3.21
N SER A 147 7.60 19.43 -2.47
CA SER A 147 8.22 19.51 -1.14
C SER A 147 7.35 20.23 -0.10
N ARG A 148 6.02 20.25 -0.28
CA ARG A 148 5.05 20.78 0.70
C ARG A 148 4.72 19.69 1.75
N PHE A 149 5.72 19.23 2.49
CA PHE A 149 5.59 18.09 3.40
C PHE A 149 4.65 18.33 4.58
N ARG A 150 4.48 19.58 5.01
CA ARG A 150 3.47 19.94 6.03
C ARG A 150 2.06 19.72 5.51
N ASP A 151 1.78 20.15 4.27
CA ASP A 151 0.48 19.95 3.66
C ASP A 151 0.22 18.46 3.43
N PHE A 152 1.22 17.73 2.95
CA PHE A 152 1.14 16.26 2.84
C PHE A 152 0.76 15.60 4.19
N ALA A 153 1.48 15.93 5.26
CA ALA A 153 1.23 15.37 6.59
C ALA A 153 -0.17 15.70 7.09
N LEU A 154 -0.60 16.97 6.94
CA LEU A 154 -1.94 17.41 7.31
C LEU A 154 -3.03 16.69 6.51
N LEU A 155 -2.88 16.63 5.18
CA LEU A 155 -3.81 15.93 4.28
C LEU A 155 -3.92 14.44 4.63
N PHE A 156 -2.78 13.80 4.94
CA PHE A 156 -2.73 12.40 5.31
C PHE A 156 -3.50 12.14 6.61
N ILE A 157 -3.24 12.93 7.65
CA ILE A 157 -3.95 12.84 8.94
C ILE A 157 -5.45 13.11 8.77
N LEU A 158 -5.81 14.17 8.05
CA LEU A 158 -7.22 14.55 7.86
C LEU A 158 -7.99 13.48 7.07
N THR A 159 -7.38 12.94 6.03
CA THR A 159 -7.99 11.91 5.18
C THR A 159 -8.32 10.65 5.99
N TYR A 160 -7.37 10.15 6.78
CA TYR A 160 -7.61 8.97 7.63
C TYR A 160 -8.47 9.30 8.85
N GLY A 161 -8.40 10.53 9.37
CA GLY A 161 -9.24 11.01 10.46
C GLY A 161 -10.71 11.10 10.07
N VAL A 162 -11.03 11.65 8.91
CA VAL A 162 -12.42 11.73 8.39
C VAL A 162 -13.00 10.33 8.18
N LYS A 163 -12.20 9.40 7.61
CA LYS A 163 -12.58 7.99 7.46
C LYS A 163 -12.92 7.35 8.81
N LEU A 164 -12.05 7.53 9.80
CA LEU A 164 -12.25 6.99 11.15
C LEU A 164 -13.53 7.53 11.78
N VAL A 165 -13.72 8.85 11.78
CA VAL A 165 -14.91 9.49 12.36
C VAL A 165 -16.20 9.02 11.68
N ALA A 166 -16.23 8.93 10.36
CA ALA A 166 -17.39 8.47 9.60
C ALA A 166 -17.76 7.02 9.95
N ALA A 167 -16.77 6.13 10.02
CA ALA A 167 -16.98 4.74 10.38
C ALA A 167 -17.48 4.57 11.82
N LEU A 168 -16.89 5.31 12.77
CA LEU A 168 -17.30 5.29 14.17
C LEU A 168 -18.70 5.85 14.38
N ALA A 169 -19.07 6.91 13.67
CA ALA A 169 -20.40 7.51 13.75
C ALA A 169 -21.49 6.52 13.32
N VAL A 170 -21.27 5.79 12.21
CA VAL A 170 -22.23 4.80 11.71
C VAL A 170 -22.23 3.55 12.59
N SER A 171 -21.07 3.01 12.95
CA SER A 171 -20.98 1.81 13.79
C SER A 171 -21.52 2.00 15.22
N ALA A 172 -21.66 3.25 15.67
CA ALA A 172 -22.29 3.57 16.96
C ALA A 172 -23.81 3.40 16.94
N THR A 173 -24.43 3.47 15.76
CA THR A 173 -25.89 3.40 15.59
C THR A 173 -26.36 2.09 15.00
N VAL A 174 -25.57 1.53 14.05
CA VAL A 174 -25.93 0.30 13.35
C VAL A 174 -24.66 -0.54 13.11
N ALA A 175 -24.66 -1.76 13.66
CA ALA A 175 -23.61 -2.74 13.40
C ALA A 175 -23.88 -3.42 12.04
N SER A 176 -23.46 -2.79 10.95
CA SER A 176 -23.63 -3.31 9.58
C SER A 176 -22.38 -3.03 8.75
N PRO A 177 -21.68 -4.07 8.25
CA PRO A 177 -20.52 -3.91 7.38
C PRO A 177 -20.83 -3.07 6.14
N THR A 178 -21.98 -3.26 5.53
CA THR A 178 -22.42 -2.51 4.34
C THR A 178 -22.54 -1.01 4.62
N LEU A 179 -23.18 -0.62 5.76
CA LEU A 179 -23.33 0.79 6.12
C LEU A 179 -22.01 1.42 6.53
N VAL A 180 -21.15 0.68 7.21
CA VAL A 180 -19.79 1.14 7.54
C VAL A 180 -18.97 1.38 6.27
N MET A 181 -19.04 0.46 5.29
CA MET A 181 -18.35 0.65 4.01
C MET A 181 -18.93 1.81 3.20
N ALA A 182 -20.25 2.02 3.24
CA ALA A 182 -20.88 3.20 2.65
C ALA A 182 -20.38 4.48 3.29
N ALA A 183 -20.30 4.55 4.62
CA ALA A 183 -19.76 5.69 5.35
C ALA A 183 -18.29 5.95 5.02
N VAL A 184 -17.48 4.90 4.96
CA VAL A 184 -16.08 4.98 4.51
C VAL A 184 -16.00 5.54 3.08
N ALA A 185 -16.78 5.01 2.15
CA ALA A 185 -16.80 5.47 0.76
C ALA A 185 -17.18 6.94 0.64
N LEU A 186 -18.25 7.34 1.34
CA LEU A 186 -18.72 8.72 1.33
C LEU A 186 -17.75 9.69 2.03
N SER A 187 -16.98 9.22 3.03
CA SER A 187 -16.01 10.04 3.75
C SER A 187 -14.82 10.50 2.88
N TRP A 188 -14.53 9.80 1.79
CA TRP A 188 -13.47 10.20 0.87
C TRP A 188 -13.82 11.47 0.06
N PHE A 189 -15.11 11.79 -0.15
CA PHE A 189 -15.51 12.99 -0.90
C PHE A 189 -15.19 14.30 -0.15
N PRO A 190 -15.58 14.48 1.13
CA PRO A 190 -15.16 15.66 1.90
C PRO A 190 -13.63 15.71 2.09
N ALA A 191 -12.96 14.56 2.25
CA ALA A 191 -11.50 14.51 2.28
C ALA A 191 -10.89 15.01 0.96
N CYS A 192 -11.44 14.61 -0.18
CA CYS A 192 -11.02 15.10 -1.51
C CYS A 192 -11.24 16.61 -1.64
N ALA A 193 -12.41 17.13 -1.22
CA ALA A 193 -12.70 18.56 -1.23
C ALA A 193 -11.73 19.37 -0.36
N LEU A 194 -11.35 18.81 0.79
CA LEU A 194 -10.35 19.41 1.69
C LEU A 194 -8.96 19.45 1.03
N CYS A 195 -8.54 18.34 0.39
CA CYS A 195 -7.29 18.29 -0.38
C CYS A 195 -7.27 19.38 -1.46
N HIS A 196 -8.37 19.51 -2.22
CA HIS A 196 -8.50 20.55 -3.22
C HIS A 196 -8.42 21.96 -2.59
N HIS A 197 -9.11 22.20 -1.49
CA HIS A 197 -9.10 23.51 -0.84
C HIS A 197 -7.70 23.93 -0.38
N LEU A 198 -6.92 23.00 0.19
CA LEU A 198 -5.57 23.27 0.71
C LEU A 198 -4.51 23.43 -0.39
N LEU A 199 -4.70 22.81 -1.56
CA LEU A 199 -3.73 22.83 -2.66
C LEU A 199 -4.25 23.55 -3.92
N ARG A 200 -5.36 24.28 -3.81
CA ARG A 200 -5.98 24.99 -4.95
C ARG A 200 -5.06 26.03 -5.62
N ASP A 201 -4.13 26.58 -4.85
CA ASP A 201 -3.10 27.51 -5.32
C ASP A 201 -2.16 26.90 -6.36
N MET A 202 -2.01 25.56 -6.37
CA MET A 202 -1.16 24.84 -7.31
C MET A 202 -1.90 24.34 -8.56
N VAL A 203 -3.22 24.46 -8.61
CA VAL A 203 -4.04 23.84 -9.66
C VAL A 203 -4.68 24.91 -10.55
N THR A 204 -4.23 24.97 -11.80
CA THR A 204 -4.88 25.80 -12.83
C THR A 204 -5.67 24.89 -13.78
N VAL A 205 -7.00 25.01 -13.77
CA VAL A 205 -7.93 24.11 -14.46
C VAL A 205 -7.86 24.18 -16.00
N ARG A 206 -7.12 25.14 -16.58
CA ARG A 206 -7.18 25.50 -18.00
C ARG A 206 -6.34 24.68 -18.98
N THR A 207 -5.50 23.76 -18.52
CA THR A 207 -4.61 23.01 -19.41
C THR A 207 -5.22 21.72 -19.91
N LEU A 208 -5.15 21.50 -21.24
CA LEU A 208 -5.57 20.26 -21.90
C LEU A 208 -4.66 19.10 -21.52
N ILE A 209 -5.22 17.87 -21.44
CA ILE A 209 -4.43 16.64 -21.31
C ILE A 209 -3.59 16.50 -22.58
N ARG A 210 -2.27 16.66 -22.48
CA ARG A 210 -1.34 16.28 -23.54
C ARG A 210 -0.94 14.81 -23.37
N GLY A 211 -0.91 14.08 -24.48
CA GLY A 211 -0.48 12.68 -24.53
C GLY A 211 1.05 12.55 -24.44
N ASP A 212 1.61 12.74 -23.26
CA ASP A 212 3.04 12.88 -23.00
C ASP A 212 3.67 11.61 -22.34
N GLY A 213 3.19 10.44 -22.70
CA GLY A 213 3.72 9.15 -22.19
C GLY A 213 3.24 8.78 -20.77
N PHE A 214 2.38 9.55 -20.14
CA PHE A 214 1.85 9.29 -18.79
C PHE A 214 1.23 7.89 -18.62
N PRO A 215 0.39 7.37 -19.55
CA PRO A 215 -0.18 6.03 -19.40
C PRO A 215 0.87 4.91 -19.34
N LEU A 216 1.96 5.05 -20.09
CA LEU A 216 3.04 4.06 -20.07
C LEU A 216 3.82 4.10 -18.76
N GLU A 217 4.09 5.30 -18.23
CA GLU A 217 4.70 5.46 -16.91
C GLU A 217 3.83 4.87 -15.81
N LEU A 218 2.54 5.21 -15.82
CA LEU A 218 1.58 4.71 -14.85
C LEU A 218 1.51 3.18 -14.89
N ARG A 219 1.42 2.58 -16.08
CA ARG A 219 1.41 1.12 -16.25
C ARG A 219 2.68 0.46 -15.67
N ARG A 220 3.85 1.05 -15.93
CA ARG A 220 5.13 0.53 -15.40
C ARG A 220 5.21 0.65 -13.87
N ALA A 221 4.76 1.79 -13.33
CA ALA A 221 4.73 2.01 -11.89
C ALA A 221 3.71 1.08 -11.19
N SER A 222 2.51 0.92 -11.77
CA SER A 222 1.47 0.01 -11.27
C SER A 222 1.94 -1.44 -11.26
N TRP A 223 2.63 -1.88 -12.31
CA TRP A 223 3.21 -3.22 -12.35
C TRP A 223 4.22 -3.44 -11.22
N GLY A 224 5.19 -2.50 -11.07
CA GLY A 224 6.21 -2.62 -10.03
C GLY A 224 5.66 -2.65 -8.61
N MET A 225 4.64 -1.84 -8.31
CA MET A 225 4.03 -1.79 -6.98
C MET A 225 2.99 -2.90 -6.78
N GLY A 226 2.23 -3.21 -7.82
CA GLY A 226 1.08 -4.10 -7.74
C GLY A 226 1.45 -5.55 -7.46
N VAL A 227 2.52 -6.04 -8.07
CA VAL A 227 2.92 -7.46 -7.92
C VAL A 227 3.32 -7.77 -6.47
N ALA A 228 4.06 -6.87 -5.79
CA ALA A 228 4.43 -7.06 -4.39
C ALA A 228 3.23 -6.96 -3.46
N LEU A 229 2.32 -6.00 -3.71
CA LEU A 229 1.12 -5.83 -2.91
C LEU A 229 0.15 -7.01 -3.11
N LEU A 230 0.05 -7.55 -4.32
CA LEU A 230 -0.77 -8.72 -4.59
C LEU A 230 -0.28 -9.94 -3.79
N LEU A 231 1.03 -10.21 -3.78
CA LEU A 231 1.61 -11.27 -2.94
C LEU A 231 1.28 -11.05 -1.46
N SER A 232 1.31 -9.80 -0.98
CA SER A 232 1.10 -9.50 0.44
C SER A 232 -0.36 -9.54 0.90
N LEU A 233 -1.32 -9.60 0.00
CA LEU A 233 -2.76 -9.57 0.31
C LEU A 233 -3.53 -10.78 -0.25
N LEU A 234 -2.85 -11.68 -0.97
CA LEU A 234 -3.50 -12.82 -1.61
C LEU A 234 -4.12 -13.76 -0.58
N ASP A 235 -3.38 -14.13 0.45
CA ASP A 235 -3.84 -14.95 1.56
C ASP A 235 -5.07 -14.33 2.25
N THR A 236 -5.02 -13.02 2.49
CA THR A 236 -6.11 -12.24 3.09
C THR A 236 -7.38 -12.29 2.26
N LEU A 237 -7.29 -12.22 0.93
CA LEU A 237 -8.44 -12.38 0.04
C LEU A 237 -8.92 -13.84 -0.01
N LEU A 238 -8.01 -14.80 -0.12
CA LEU A 238 -8.35 -16.21 -0.16
C LEU A 238 -9.00 -16.68 1.13
N SER A 239 -8.65 -16.10 2.28
CA SER A 239 -9.33 -16.38 3.54
C SER A 239 -10.85 -16.16 3.45
N ALA A 240 -11.31 -15.16 2.68
CA ALA A 240 -12.73 -14.89 2.46
C ALA A 240 -13.43 -15.90 1.53
N HIS A 241 -12.66 -16.65 0.74
CA HIS A 241 -13.20 -17.76 -0.04
C HIS A 241 -13.47 -18.98 0.84
N TYR A 242 -12.55 -19.31 1.75
CA TYR A 242 -12.60 -20.54 2.53
C TYR A 242 -13.27 -20.39 3.90
N TYR A 243 -13.15 -19.23 4.56
CA TYR A 243 -13.62 -19.02 5.93
C TYR A 243 -14.79 -18.04 6.02
N ARG A 244 -15.58 -18.18 7.10
CA ARG A 244 -16.76 -17.37 7.41
C ARG A 244 -16.80 -17.03 8.89
N GLY A 245 -17.63 -16.05 9.24
CA GLY A 245 -17.93 -15.71 10.63
C GLY A 245 -16.70 -15.35 11.45
N PRO A 246 -16.61 -15.79 12.71
CA PRO A 246 -15.52 -15.43 13.62
C PRO A 246 -14.14 -15.88 13.13
N THR A 247 -14.02 -17.04 12.47
CA THR A 247 -12.74 -17.53 11.91
C THR A 247 -12.17 -16.58 10.87
N LEU A 248 -13.02 -16.05 9.97
CA LEU A 248 -12.60 -15.02 9.01
C LEU A 248 -12.18 -13.74 9.75
N GLY A 249 -12.93 -13.35 10.78
CA GLY A 249 -12.60 -12.17 11.60
C GLY A 249 -11.25 -12.26 12.27
N SER A 250 -10.96 -13.40 12.90
CA SER A 250 -9.65 -13.66 13.51
C SER A 250 -8.53 -13.66 12.49
N TYR A 251 -8.74 -14.23 11.28
CA TYR A 251 -7.77 -14.16 10.19
C TYR A 251 -7.50 -12.71 9.75
N GLN A 252 -8.55 -11.90 9.58
CA GLN A 252 -8.41 -10.49 9.19
C GLN A 252 -7.76 -9.63 10.30
N ALA A 253 -7.99 -9.98 11.56
CA ALA A 253 -7.26 -9.40 12.69
C ALA A 253 -5.77 -9.78 12.64
N GLY A 254 -5.46 -11.05 12.35
CA GLY A 254 -4.09 -11.53 12.09
C GLY A 254 -3.40 -10.78 10.94
N ALA A 255 -4.11 -10.49 9.86
CA ALA A 255 -3.59 -9.73 8.73
C ALA A 255 -3.13 -8.31 9.11
N LEU A 256 -3.56 -7.72 10.24
CA LEU A 256 -3.01 -6.46 10.74
C LEU A 256 -1.59 -6.63 11.29
N PHE A 257 -1.26 -7.78 11.87
CA PHE A 257 0.13 -8.10 12.26
C PHE A 257 1.01 -8.26 11.02
N THR A 258 0.50 -8.88 9.93
CA THR A 258 1.19 -8.91 8.63
C THR A 258 1.46 -7.50 8.13
N ARG A 259 0.47 -6.62 8.18
CA ARG A 259 0.63 -5.22 7.77
C ARG A 259 1.64 -4.48 8.65
N ALA A 260 1.68 -4.73 9.96
CA ALA A 260 2.68 -4.15 10.85
C ALA A 260 4.10 -4.59 10.48
N GLY A 261 4.30 -5.89 10.22
CA GLY A 261 5.57 -6.44 9.74
C GLY A 261 6.00 -5.91 8.36
N TYR A 262 5.04 -5.66 7.47
CA TYR A 262 5.28 -5.16 6.11
C TYR A 262 5.53 -3.65 6.07
N PHE A 263 4.63 -2.84 6.64
CA PHE A 263 4.71 -1.38 6.58
C PHE A 263 5.71 -0.78 7.59
N GLY A 264 6.00 -1.50 8.68
CA GLY A 264 7.01 -1.08 9.65
C GLY A 264 8.37 -0.79 9.00
N PRO A 265 8.95 -1.72 8.21
CA PRO A 265 10.20 -1.49 7.49
C PRO A 265 10.08 -0.61 6.23
N GLN A 266 8.88 -0.28 5.74
CA GLN A 266 8.68 0.43 4.47
C GLN A 266 9.43 1.77 4.41
N PHE A 267 9.53 2.50 5.53
CA PHE A 267 10.28 3.76 5.57
C PHE A 267 11.78 3.55 5.30
N VAL A 268 12.33 2.37 5.64
CA VAL A 268 13.72 2.02 5.33
C VAL A 268 13.91 1.99 3.81
N GLY A 269 12.97 1.37 3.09
CA GLY A 269 12.95 1.35 1.62
C GLY A 269 13.01 2.77 1.03
N ILE A 270 12.21 3.70 1.55
CA ILE A 270 12.19 5.10 1.11
C ILE A 270 13.56 5.77 1.33
N LEU A 271 14.21 5.52 2.48
CA LEU A 271 15.51 6.12 2.81
C LEU A 271 16.66 5.56 1.98
N VAL A 272 16.64 4.25 1.66
CA VAL A 272 17.74 3.62 0.90
C VAL A 272 17.56 3.72 -0.61
N TYR A 273 16.33 3.92 -1.11
CA TYR A 273 16.01 3.93 -2.55
C TYR A 273 16.90 4.87 -3.39
N PRO A 274 17.15 6.13 -3.01
CA PRO A 274 18.03 7.01 -3.79
C PRO A 274 19.45 6.47 -3.92
N ARG A 275 19.94 5.77 -2.89
CA ARG A 275 21.28 5.17 -2.86
C ARG A 275 21.36 3.85 -3.61
N LEU A 276 20.21 3.15 -3.77
CA LEU A 276 20.11 1.95 -4.61
C LEU A 276 20.25 2.28 -6.10
N ALA A 277 19.88 3.48 -6.50
CA ALA A 277 20.01 3.95 -7.89
C ALA A 277 21.47 4.32 -8.26
N VAL A 278 22.35 4.53 -7.29
CA VAL A 278 23.75 4.93 -7.50
C VAL A 278 24.66 3.69 -7.37
N PRO A 279 25.41 3.32 -8.41
CA PRO A 279 26.23 2.12 -8.47
C PRO A 279 27.18 1.94 -7.27
N GLU A 280 27.88 2.99 -6.89
CA GLU A 280 28.94 2.99 -5.88
C GLU A 280 28.38 2.73 -4.47
N THR A 281 27.17 3.19 -4.19
CA THR A 281 26.53 3.09 -2.86
C THR A 281 25.50 1.97 -2.76
N ARG A 282 25.12 1.37 -3.90
CA ARG A 282 24.03 0.40 -4.00
C ARG A 282 24.13 -0.76 -3.00
N MET A 283 25.28 -1.47 -3.01
CA MET A 283 25.46 -2.66 -2.17
C MET A 283 25.50 -2.33 -0.68
N ALA A 284 26.07 -1.19 -0.32
CA ALA A 284 26.06 -0.71 1.07
C ALA A 284 24.63 -0.37 1.49
N ALA A 285 23.87 0.34 0.64
CA ALA A 285 22.47 0.70 0.89
C ALA A 285 21.59 -0.56 1.00
N LEU A 286 21.77 -1.56 0.12
CA LEU A 286 21.03 -2.81 0.16
C LEU A 286 21.29 -3.57 1.47
N ARG A 287 22.54 -3.69 1.90
CA ARG A 287 22.92 -4.34 3.19
C ARG A 287 22.28 -3.62 4.39
N VAL A 288 22.34 -2.30 4.42
CA VAL A 288 21.70 -1.49 5.48
C VAL A 288 20.20 -1.67 5.45
N GLY A 289 19.58 -1.65 4.26
CA GLY A 289 18.16 -1.87 4.08
C GLY A 289 17.71 -3.25 4.59
N VAL A 290 18.43 -4.31 4.20
CA VAL A 290 18.16 -5.69 4.65
C VAL A 290 18.31 -5.80 6.17
N ALA A 291 19.42 -5.32 6.74
CA ALA A 291 19.68 -5.40 8.18
C ALA A 291 18.61 -4.64 8.99
N ALA A 292 18.22 -3.44 8.56
CA ALA A 292 17.21 -2.65 9.22
C ALA A 292 15.82 -3.30 9.10
N SER A 293 15.45 -3.81 7.92
CA SER A 293 14.17 -4.51 7.71
C SER A 293 14.09 -5.79 8.53
N LEU A 294 15.17 -6.56 8.60
CA LEU A 294 15.26 -7.75 9.46
C LEU A 294 15.14 -7.38 10.95
N ALA A 295 15.82 -6.33 11.40
CA ALA A 295 15.76 -5.92 12.82
C ALA A 295 14.35 -5.47 13.21
N ILE A 296 13.68 -4.66 12.38
CA ILE A 296 12.31 -4.21 12.64
C ILE A 296 11.35 -5.38 12.52
N GLY A 297 11.47 -6.22 11.49
CA GLY A 297 10.64 -7.40 11.29
C GLY A 297 10.78 -8.41 12.43
N ALA A 298 12.01 -8.68 12.88
CA ALA A 298 12.27 -9.53 14.04
C ALA A 298 11.66 -8.94 15.33
N PHE A 299 11.81 -7.63 15.55
CA PHE A 299 11.18 -6.96 16.69
C PHE A 299 9.66 -7.13 16.69
N VAL A 300 8.99 -6.84 15.56
CA VAL A 300 7.53 -6.99 15.44
C VAL A 300 7.13 -8.45 15.66
N THR A 301 7.85 -9.41 15.07
CA THR A 301 7.57 -10.85 15.21
C THR A 301 7.74 -11.32 16.66
N ILE A 302 8.82 -10.92 17.33
CA ILE A 302 9.09 -11.28 18.73
C ILE A 302 8.04 -10.67 19.67
N VAL A 303 7.68 -9.41 19.48
CA VAL A 303 6.63 -8.75 20.26
C VAL A 303 5.29 -9.43 20.04
N SER A 304 4.96 -9.78 18.79
CA SER A 304 3.73 -10.51 18.45
C SER A 304 3.70 -11.94 19.01
N ALA A 305 4.86 -12.56 19.25
CA ALA A 305 4.93 -13.87 19.91
C ALA A 305 4.88 -13.77 21.44
N ALA A 306 5.62 -12.80 22.01
CA ALA A 306 5.78 -12.70 23.46
C ALA A 306 4.59 -12.02 24.17
N ALA A 307 3.88 -11.15 23.47
CA ALA A 307 2.76 -10.35 23.99
C ALA A 307 1.48 -10.54 23.16
N ALA A 308 1.30 -11.72 22.54
CA ALA A 308 0.18 -11.98 21.63
C ALA A 308 -1.17 -11.79 22.30
N GLU A 309 -1.42 -12.47 23.45
CA GLU A 309 -2.68 -12.40 24.18
C GLU A 309 -3.04 -10.95 24.58
N PRO A 310 -2.21 -10.18 25.31
CA PRO A 310 -2.55 -8.81 25.67
C PRO A 310 -2.66 -7.87 24.45
N LEU A 311 -1.92 -8.13 23.37
CA LEU A 311 -2.03 -7.33 22.15
C LEU A 311 -3.34 -7.60 21.41
N VAL A 312 -3.77 -8.85 21.31
CA VAL A 312 -5.01 -9.25 20.66
C VAL A 312 -6.20 -8.75 21.48
N ASP A 313 -6.19 -8.95 22.78
CA ASP A 313 -7.26 -8.48 23.66
C ASP A 313 -7.40 -6.96 23.65
N PHE A 314 -6.29 -6.23 23.69
CA PHE A 314 -6.30 -4.77 23.60
C PHE A 314 -6.78 -4.27 22.24
N ALA A 315 -6.31 -4.90 21.16
CA ALA A 315 -6.58 -4.43 19.79
C ALA A 315 -7.97 -4.85 19.27
N PHE A 316 -8.44 -6.05 19.64
CA PHE A 316 -9.63 -6.67 19.05
C PHE A 316 -10.67 -7.13 20.07
N GLY A 317 -10.29 -7.34 21.33
CA GLY A 317 -11.14 -7.89 22.39
C GLY A 317 -11.03 -9.42 22.54
N ALA A 318 -11.54 -9.91 23.65
CA ALA A 318 -11.43 -11.33 24.06
C ALA A 318 -12.13 -12.32 23.09
N ASP A 319 -13.06 -11.88 22.25
CA ASP A 319 -13.76 -12.71 21.28
C ASP A 319 -12.82 -13.29 20.19
N TYR A 320 -11.63 -12.72 20.06
CA TYR A 320 -10.63 -13.16 19.07
C TYR A 320 -9.61 -14.16 19.65
N THR A 321 -9.59 -14.32 20.99
CA THR A 321 -8.71 -15.26 21.69
C THR A 321 -9.44 -16.50 22.17
N ALA A 322 -10.71 -16.40 22.55
CA ALA A 322 -11.40 -17.40 23.37
C ALA A 322 -12.40 -18.31 22.61
N GLY A 323 -12.62 -18.16 21.33
CA GLY A 323 -13.86 -18.72 20.76
C GLY A 323 -13.79 -19.42 19.42
N ALA A 324 -12.63 -19.65 18.83
CA ALA A 324 -12.56 -20.20 17.48
C ALA A 324 -11.68 -21.46 17.40
N ASP A 325 -11.95 -22.29 16.41
CA ASP A 325 -11.05 -23.33 15.93
C ASP A 325 -9.66 -22.77 15.54
N PHE A 326 -9.50 -21.43 15.57
CA PHE A 326 -8.30 -20.68 15.24
C PHE A 326 -7.99 -19.65 16.35
N SER A 327 -6.94 -19.89 17.12
CA SER A 327 -6.45 -19.03 18.19
C SER A 327 -5.43 -18.04 17.63
N LEU A 328 -5.80 -16.74 17.60
CA LEU A 328 -4.95 -15.69 17.07
C LEU A 328 -3.75 -15.39 17.98
N ASP A 329 -3.90 -15.54 19.29
CA ASP A 329 -2.83 -15.33 20.26
C ASP A 329 -1.62 -16.28 20.04
N SER A 330 -1.88 -17.54 19.67
CA SER A 330 -0.81 -18.51 19.38
C SER A 330 -0.16 -18.30 18.00
N THR A 331 -0.82 -17.60 17.08
CA THR A 331 -0.44 -17.54 15.65
C THR A 331 -0.08 -16.14 15.15
N ALA A 332 -0.32 -15.08 15.93
CA ALA A 332 -0.04 -13.69 15.54
C ALA A 332 1.40 -13.47 15.05
N TRP A 333 2.37 -14.20 15.61
CA TRP A 333 3.76 -14.12 15.20
C TRP A 333 4.00 -14.63 13.77
N ILE A 334 3.21 -15.60 13.27
CA ILE A 334 3.34 -16.13 11.90
C ILE A 334 2.92 -15.04 10.92
N PHE A 335 1.83 -14.33 11.21
CA PHE A 335 1.39 -13.17 10.43
C PHE A 335 2.44 -12.06 10.41
N ALA A 336 2.99 -11.70 11.58
CA ALA A 336 4.04 -10.69 11.68
C ALA A 336 5.29 -11.09 10.91
N PHE A 337 5.70 -12.36 11.00
CA PHE A 337 6.83 -12.92 10.25
C PHE A 337 6.59 -12.89 8.74
N ALA A 338 5.40 -13.29 8.27
CA ALA A 338 5.03 -13.20 6.86
C ALA A 338 5.19 -11.77 6.34
N GLY A 339 4.67 -10.78 7.08
CA GLY A 339 4.83 -9.36 6.75
C GLY A 339 6.28 -8.90 6.72
N ALA A 340 7.11 -9.34 7.67
CA ALA A 340 8.53 -9.04 7.69
C ALA A 340 9.25 -9.59 6.44
N MET A 341 8.94 -10.81 6.02
CA MET A 341 9.50 -11.40 4.78
C MET A 341 9.00 -10.67 3.54
N GLN A 342 7.75 -10.28 3.48
CA GLN A 342 7.19 -9.46 2.39
C GLN A 342 7.88 -8.09 2.28
N SER A 343 8.29 -7.48 3.40
CA SER A 343 9.06 -6.23 3.38
C SER A 343 10.44 -6.40 2.71
N LEU A 344 11.07 -7.56 2.85
CA LEU A 344 12.31 -7.90 2.16
C LEU A 344 12.08 -8.15 0.67
N VAL A 345 10.96 -8.76 0.27
CA VAL A 345 10.54 -8.87 -1.13
C VAL A 345 10.42 -7.46 -1.74
N GLN A 346 9.75 -6.54 -1.04
CA GLN A 346 9.61 -5.16 -1.49
C GLN A 346 10.98 -4.47 -1.65
N LEU A 347 11.91 -4.65 -0.71
CA LEU A 347 13.25 -4.09 -0.79
C LEU A 347 14.02 -4.63 -2.01
N ALA A 348 13.97 -5.94 -2.27
CA ALA A 348 14.58 -6.55 -3.46
C ALA A 348 13.95 -6.01 -4.76
N GLN A 349 12.64 -5.75 -4.75
CA GLN A 349 11.92 -5.18 -5.88
C GLN A 349 12.30 -3.71 -6.11
N LEU A 350 12.45 -2.91 -5.05
CA LEU A 350 12.94 -1.53 -5.15
C LEU A 350 14.35 -1.47 -5.75
N ASP A 351 15.25 -2.39 -5.37
CA ASP A 351 16.57 -2.51 -5.97
C ASP A 351 16.49 -2.87 -7.47
N ALA A 352 15.63 -3.79 -7.85
CA ALA A 352 15.43 -4.16 -9.25
C ALA A 352 14.86 -3.00 -10.07
N VAL A 353 13.88 -2.27 -9.55
CA VAL A 353 13.30 -1.07 -10.18
C VAL A 353 14.36 0.02 -10.34
N ALA A 354 15.19 0.26 -9.32
CA ALA A 354 16.28 1.22 -9.38
C ALA A 354 17.29 0.90 -10.51
N ARG A 355 17.45 -0.38 -10.84
CA ARG A 355 18.30 -0.87 -11.96
C ARG A 355 17.57 -0.92 -13.31
N GLY A 356 16.27 -0.62 -13.35
CA GLY A 356 15.44 -0.78 -14.56
C GLY A 356 15.16 -2.24 -14.93
N SER A 357 15.25 -3.19 -13.97
CA SER A 357 15.04 -4.61 -14.17
C SER A 357 13.64 -5.05 -13.74
N ALA A 358 12.99 -5.90 -14.52
CA ALA A 358 11.69 -6.51 -14.18
C ALA A 358 11.82 -7.92 -13.58
N THR A 359 13.03 -8.46 -13.44
CA THR A 359 13.25 -9.87 -13.08
C THR A 359 12.70 -10.25 -11.72
N VAL A 360 12.87 -9.38 -10.72
CA VAL A 360 12.31 -9.63 -9.37
C VAL A 360 10.77 -9.58 -9.41
N GLY A 361 10.17 -8.70 -10.23
CA GLY A 361 8.72 -8.67 -10.41
C GLY A 361 8.17 -10.00 -10.94
N TRP A 362 8.85 -10.63 -11.91
CA TRP A 362 8.47 -11.95 -12.39
C TRP A 362 8.63 -13.04 -11.33
N LEU A 363 9.70 -12.99 -10.51
CA LEU A 363 9.87 -13.91 -9.38
C LEU A 363 8.71 -13.79 -8.38
N VAL A 364 8.31 -12.56 -8.04
CA VAL A 364 7.18 -12.29 -7.14
C VAL A 364 5.87 -12.81 -7.74
N LEU A 365 5.64 -12.60 -9.02
CA LEU A 365 4.46 -13.13 -9.71
C LEU A 365 4.42 -14.66 -9.71
N CYS A 366 5.55 -15.32 -9.93
CA CYS A 366 5.67 -16.77 -9.81
C CYS A 366 5.39 -17.22 -8.37
N GLY A 367 5.92 -16.52 -7.35
CA GLY A 367 5.63 -16.77 -5.94
C GLY A 367 4.14 -16.66 -5.65
N THR A 368 3.49 -15.59 -6.12
CA THR A 368 2.03 -15.40 -5.99
C THR A 368 1.25 -16.56 -6.64
N GLY A 369 1.69 -17.04 -7.80
CA GLY A 369 1.08 -18.20 -8.47
C GLY A 369 1.26 -19.49 -7.67
N VAL A 370 2.43 -19.72 -7.07
CA VAL A 370 2.69 -20.86 -6.20
C VAL A 370 1.85 -20.80 -4.93
N GLU A 371 1.75 -19.63 -4.31
CA GLU A 371 0.89 -19.40 -3.14
C GLU A 371 -0.57 -19.72 -3.45
N LEU A 372 -1.12 -19.13 -4.53
CA LEU A 372 -2.47 -19.39 -4.97
C LEU A 372 -2.72 -20.88 -5.20
N LEU A 373 -1.82 -21.55 -5.93
CA LEU A 373 -1.96 -22.96 -6.24
C LEU A 373 -1.91 -23.83 -4.98
N THR A 374 -0.95 -23.57 -4.09
CA THR A 374 -0.78 -24.34 -2.84
C THR A 374 -1.97 -24.18 -1.91
N ILE A 375 -2.46 -22.94 -1.75
CA ILE A 375 -3.66 -22.67 -0.94
C ILE A 375 -4.87 -23.37 -1.57
N ALA A 376 -5.08 -23.23 -2.88
CA ALA A 376 -6.24 -23.79 -3.57
C ALA A 376 -6.28 -25.33 -3.56
N THR A 377 -5.13 -26.00 -3.48
CA THR A 377 -5.07 -27.46 -3.59
C THR A 377 -4.90 -28.18 -2.26
N VAL A 378 -4.16 -27.61 -1.31
CA VAL A 378 -3.71 -28.33 -0.09
C VAL A 378 -3.95 -27.56 1.19
N ALA A 379 -3.75 -26.26 1.23
CA ALA A 379 -3.59 -25.48 2.46
C ALA A 379 -4.79 -24.56 2.76
N HIS A 380 -6.01 -25.04 2.57
CA HIS A 380 -7.24 -24.26 2.80
C HIS A 380 -8.13 -24.81 3.93
N HIS A 381 -7.74 -25.90 4.56
CA HIS A 381 -8.54 -26.54 5.62
C HIS A 381 -8.41 -25.84 6.97
N ASP A 382 -7.28 -25.18 7.22
CA ASP A 382 -6.95 -24.52 8.48
C ASP A 382 -6.34 -23.14 8.21
N PRO A 383 -6.80 -22.07 8.90
CA PRO A 383 -6.24 -20.72 8.79
C PRO A 383 -4.72 -20.66 9.04
N VAL A 384 -4.19 -21.51 9.94
CA VAL A 384 -2.75 -21.62 10.21
C VAL A 384 -1.98 -22.09 8.98
N GLN A 385 -2.51 -23.07 8.25
CA GLN A 385 -1.89 -23.55 7.01
C GLN A 385 -1.81 -22.44 5.98
N LEU A 386 -2.90 -21.66 5.83
CA LEU A 386 -2.99 -20.59 4.86
C LEU A 386 -1.93 -19.51 5.12
N VAL A 387 -1.84 -18.98 6.34
CA VAL A 387 -0.82 -17.97 6.68
C VAL A 387 0.61 -18.55 6.65
N THR A 388 0.79 -19.84 6.97
CA THR A 388 2.10 -20.50 6.90
C THR A 388 2.59 -20.60 5.46
N VAL A 389 1.71 -20.93 4.51
CA VAL A 389 2.05 -20.92 3.07
C VAL A 389 2.46 -19.53 2.63
N ALA A 390 1.71 -18.49 3.00
CA ALA A 390 2.05 -17.11 2.70
C ALA A 390 3.44 -16.73 3.26
N ALA A 391 3.74 -17.12 4.51
CA ALA A 391 5.03 -16.88 5.16
C ALA A 391 6.19 -17.62 4.47
N VAL A 392 5.99 -18.88 4.09
CA VAL A 392 7.02 -19.68 3.38
C VAL A 392 7.27 -19.13 1.99
N VAL A 393 6.23 -18.83 1.22
CA VAL A 393 6.36 -18.27 -0.12
C VAL A 393 7.02 -16.90 -0.07
N ALA A 394 6.64 -16.03 0.87
CA ALA A 394 7.29 -14.74 1.06
C ALA A 394 8.78 -14.91 1.40
N THR A 395 9.14 -15.88 2.25
CA THR A 395 10.53 -16.17 2.64
C THR A 395 11.36 -16.62 1.43
N VAL A 396 10.86 -17.58 0.66
CA VAL A 396 11.54 -18.10 -0.54
C VAL A 396 11.70 -16.99 -1.59
N THR A 397 10.64 -16.22 -1.81
CA THR A 397 10.65 -15.09 -2.75
C THR A 397 11.62 -13.99 -2.30
N ALA A 398 11.68 -13.66 -1.01
CA ALA A 398 12.64 -12.72 -0.45
C ALA A 398 14.09 -13.19 -0.65
N ALA A 399 14.37 -14.45 -0.29
CA ALA A 399 15.70 -15.04 -0.45
C ALA A 399 16.12 -15.05 -1.92
N GLY A 400 15.24 -15.47 -2.84
CA GLY A 400 15.48 -15.44 -4.28
C GLY A 400 15.72 -14.02 -4.81
N GLY A 401 14.87 -13.07 -4.45
CA GLY A 401 15.00 -11.67 -4.86
C GLY A 401 16.28 -11.01 -4.37
N LEU A 402 16.65 -11.22 -3.10
CA LEU A 402 17.91 -10.71 -2.52
C LEU A 402 19.14 -11.40 -3.13
N ALA A 403 19.08 -12.70 -3.42
CA ALA A 403 20.16 -13.40 -4.13
C ALA A 403 20.35 -12.84 -5.56
N MET A 404 19.25 -12.55 -6.27
CA MET A 404 19.31 -11.89 -7.59
C MET A 404 19.88 -10.47 -7.47
N ALA A 405 19.48 -9.71 -6.45
CA ALA A 405 20.00 -8.38 -6.17
C ALA A 405 21.52 -8.41 -5.87
N ALA A 406 21.98 -9.39 -5.09
CA ALA A 406 23.39 -9.55 -4.76
C ALA A 406 24.27 -9.94 -5.97
N ARG A 407 23.73 -10.75 -6.89
CA ARG A 407 24.43 -11.23 -8.09
C ARG A 407 24.40 -10.24 -9.25
N ALA A 408 23.47 -9.30 -9.25
CA ALA A 408 23.30 -8.36 -10.34
C ALA A 408 24.55 -7.47 -10.49
N LYS A 409 25.32 -7.72 -11.55
CA LYS A 409 26.43 -6.85 -11.98
C LYS A 409 25.85 -5.53 -12.51
N HIS A 410 26.58 -4.46 -12.35
CA HIS A 410 26.18 -3.13 -12.81
C HIS A 410 26.11 -3.05 -14.35
N GLU A 411 24.96 -3.32 -14.94
CA GLU A 411 24.71 -3.05 -16.38
C GLU A 411 24.40 -1.56 -16.66
N VAL A 412 24.16 -0.76 -15.64
CA VAL A 412 23.75 0.65 -15.79
C VAL A 412 24.88 1.53 -16.34
N GLY A 413 26.15 1.18 -16.11
CA GLY A 413 27.31 1.95 -16.62
C GLY A 413 27.48 1.90 -18.14
N ILE A 414 26.88 0.94 -18.83
CA ILE A 414 27.04 0.77 -20.26
C ILE A 414 26.01 1.60 -21.04
N LYS A 415 24.77 1.71 -20.53
CA LYS A 415 23.72 2.45 -21.23
C LYS A 415 23.88 3.97 -21.15
N LEU A 416 24.42 4.52 -20.06
CA LEU A 416 24.70 5.95 -19.95
C LEU A 416 25.94 6.35 -20.77
N ARG A 417 26.97 5.50 -20.84
CA ARG A 417 28.15 5.74 -21.71
C ARG A 417 27.80 5.68 -23.20
N ASN A 418 26.85 4.84 -23.60
CA ASN A 418 26.42 4.77 -25.00
C ASN A 418 25.47 5.91 -25.40
N ALA A 419 24.84 6.59 -24.45
CA ALA A 419 24.01 7.77 -24.71
C ALA A 419 24.85 9.04 -24.92
N GLU A 420 26.06 9.12 -24.34
CA GLU A 420 27.01 10.22 -24.56
C GLU A 420 27.78 10.15 -25.90
N TYR A 421 27.72 9.01 -26.61
CA TYR A 421 28.37 8.81 -27.91
C TYR A 421 27.41 8.87 -29.11
N LEU A 422 26.33 9.62 -29.03
CA LEU A 422 25.62 10.04 -30.25
C LEU A 422 26.35 11.27 -30.79
N PRO A 423 27.05 11.17 -31.97
CA PRO A 423 27.68 12.32 -32.57
C PRO A 423 26.57 13.33 -32.88
N ALA A 424 26.82 14.60 -32.52
CA ALA A 424 26.02 15.70 -32.99
C ALA A 424 26.02 15.63 -34.53
N THR A 425 24.90 15.25 -35.11
CA THR A 425 24.70 15.34 -36.56
C THR A 425 24.69 16.80 -36.95
N PRO A 426 25.36 17.18 -38.05
CA PRO A 426 25.58 18.56 -38.46
C PRO A 426 24.29 19.29 -38.83
#